data_b641a1ce58d2024f8df89876cf8a90d8
#
_entry.id   b641a1ce58d2024f8df89876cf8a90d8
#
_cell.length_a   1.000
_cell.length_b   1.000
_cell.length_c   1.000
_cell.angle_alpha   90.00
_cell.angle_beta   90.00
_cell.angle_gamma   90.00
#
_symmetry.space_group_name_H-M   'P 1'
#
loop_
_entity.id
_entity.type
_entity.pdbx_description
1 polymer ?
#
loop_
_entity_poly.entity_id
_entity_poly.type
_entity_poly.pdbx_seq_one_letter_code
_entity_poly.pdbx_strand_id
1 'polypeptide(L)'
;MGQILFITKCIERERFLEGAFRQLGHEVFLSDQFLTLHIKRDTVALLTDFFKIIVLSETLTNQEVLLLLKSFKGQSLSIFREVERLPTKKEQQLWTERGINEWLVKDMMLEEIREMLDGYIDSSKERQIFTEEEENEKRSLSSLALNSTQLRFLQILYREHDQIISREKMCELLWERPGNASNLSQLSCLVKLLRKKLNDQGVEGESILTVWGQGYRLSDTFFKQITTEIKI
;
A
#
# COMPACT_ATOMS: atom_id res chain seq x y z
N MET A 1 -9.48 14.93 0.25
CA MET A 1 -8.33 15.31 1.08
C MET A 1 -7.29 14.22 0.91
N GLY A 2 -6.13 14.53 0.37
CA GLY A 2 -5.06 13.56 0.06
C GLY A 2 -3.79 13.85 0.86
N GLN A 3 -3.01 12.80 1.08
CA GLN A 3 -1.69 12.89 1.71
C GLN A 3 -0.62 12.84 0.63
N ILE A 4 0.25 13.84 0.62
CA ILE A 4 1.26 14.06 -0.41
C ILE A 4 2.64 14.01 0.23
N LEU A 5 3.56 13.21 -0.32
CA LEU A 5 4.95 13.16 0.11
C LEU A 5 5.84 13.90 -0.89
N PHE A 6 6.57 14.90 -0.42
CA PHE A 6 7.66 15.51 -1.16
C PHE A 6 8.99 14.87 -0.79
N ILE A 7 9.72 14.42 -1.77
CA ILE A 7 11.11 13.96 -1.62
C ILE A 7 12.02 15.02 -2.20
N THR A 8 12.80 15.67 -1.34
CA THR A 8 13.64 16.83 -1.68
C THR A 8 14.99 16.75 -0.97
N LYS A 9 15.98 17.48 -1.45
CA LYS A 9 17.24 17.74 -0.73
C LYS A 9 17.23 19.07 0.03
N CYS A 10 16.23 19.92 -0.21
CA CYS A 10 16.16 21.24 0.39
C CYS A 10 14.70 21.62 0.67
N ILE A 11 14.25 21.38 1.89
CA ILE A 11 12.87 21.63 2.33
C ILE A 11 12.47 23.12 2.11
N GLU A 12 13.40 24.04 2.33
CA GLU A 12 13.15 25.47 2.17
C GLU A 12 12.73 25.89 0.76
N ARG A 13 13.15 25.14 -0.25
CA ARG A 13 12.78 25.42 -1.65
C ARG A 13 11.35 25.03 -1.99
N GLU A 14 10.77 24.10 -1.23
CA GLU A 14 9.45 23.53 -1.49
C GLU A 14 8.31 24.35 -0.90
N ARG A 15 8.60 25.41 -0.14
CA ARG A 15 7.59 26.22 0.59
C ARG A 15 6.45 26.71 -0.28
N PHE A 16 6.73 27.07 -1.54
CA PHE A 16 5.68 27.54 -2.45
C PHE A 16 4.69 26.43 -2.79
N LEU A 17 5.17 25.31 -3.28
CA LEU A 17 4.32 24.17 -3.63
C LEU A 17 3.69 23.53 -2.39
N GLU A 18 4.42 23.40 -1.29
CA GLU A 18 3.87 22.97 -0.01
C GLU A 18 2.68 23.84 0.40
N GLY A 19 2.84 25.17 0.34
CA GLY A 19 1.79 26.13 0.66
C GLY A 19 0.58 26.00 -0.28
N ALA A 20 0.80 25.83 -1.57
CA ALA A 20 -0.26 25.65 -2.56
C ALA A 20 -1.05 24.35 -2.31
N PHE A 21 -0.39 23.22 -2.06
CA PHE A 21 -1.06 21.98 -1.75
C PHE A 21 -1.85 22.03 -0.43
N ARG A 22 -1.29 22.66 0.61
CA ARG A 22 -2.00 22.87 1.89
C ARG A 22 -3.21 23.78 1.73
N GLN A 23 -3.11 24.83 0.91
CA GLN A 23 -4.22 25.73 0.61
C GLN A 23 -5.36 25.01 -0.13
N LEU A 24 -5.02 23.99 -0.92
CA LEU A 24 -5.99 23.11 -1.58
C LEU A 24 -6.57 22.01 -0.66
N GLY A 25 -6.18 22.02 0.63
CA GLY A 25 -6.73 21.10 1.64
C GLY A 25 -6.03 19.76 1.73
N HIS A 26 -4.78 19.66 1.21
CA HIS A 26 -4.00 18.44 1.29
C HIS A 26 -3.04 18.45 2.48
N GLU A 27 -2.74 17.29 3.03
CA GLU A 27 -1.71 17.11 4.03
C GLU A 27 -0.37 16.84 3.32
N VAL A 28 0.64 17.65 3.64
CA VAL A 28 1.92 17.62 2.94
C VAL A 28 3.03 17.24 3.90
N PHE A 29 3.80 16.23 3.53
CA PHE A 29 4.97 15.75 4.24
C PHE A 29 6.21 15.97 3.38
N LEU A 30 7.26 16.56 3.97
CA LEU A 30 8.53 16.79 3.27
C LEU A 30 9.61 15.91 3.90
N SER A 31 10.39 15.26 3.07
CA SER A 31 11.53 14.45 3.53
C SER A 31 12.77 14.74 2.70
N ASP A 32 13.83 15.18 3.38
CA ASP A 32 15.18 15.33 2.84
C ASP A 32 16.03 14.06 3.03
N GLN A 33 15.61 13.18 3.93
CA GLN A 33 16.35 11.96 4.27
C GLN A 33 15.87 10.72 3.53
N PHE A 34 14.79 10.82 2.78
CA PHE A 34 14.19 9.67 2.10
C PHE A 34 15.16 8.93 1.18
N LEU A 35 16.10 9.65 0.56
CA LEU A 35 17.13 9.06 -0.31
C LEU A 35 18.19 8.28 0.45
N THR A 36 18.45 8.62 1.72
CA THR A 36 19.46 7.96 2.55
C THR A 36 18.91 6.70 3.23
N LEU A 37 17.59 6.62 3.35
CA LEU A 37 16.95 5.40 3.80
C LEU A 37 17.15 4.35 2.69
N HIS A 38 17.85 3.27 3.02
CA HIS A 38 17.89 2.09 2.14
C HIS A 38 16.48 1.56 2.04
N ILE A 39 15.75 2.03 1.01
CA ILE A 39 14.34 1.71 0.84
C ILE A 39 14.24 0.23 0.47
N LYS A 40 14.00 -0.59 1.47
CA LYS A 40 13.59 -1.97 1.26
C LYS A 40 12.19 -1.95 0.64
N ARG A 41 11.89 -2.89 -0.24
CA ARG A 41 10.57 -3.02 -0.88
C ARG A 41 9.41 -2.97 0.12
N ASP A 42 9.60 -3.55 1.31
CA ASP A 42 8.59 -3.58 2.37
C ASP A 42 8.29 -2.18 2.94
N THR A 43 9.27 -1.28 2.94
CA THR A 43 9.07 0.11 3.38
C THR A 43 8.28 0.92 2.35
N VAL A 44 8.47 0.64 1.06
CA VAL A 44 7.73 1.31 -0.01
C VAL A 44 6.25 0.93 0.02
N ALA A 45 5.92 -0.33 0.28
CA ALA A 45 4.53 -0.77 0.43
C ALA A 45 3.79 -0.02 1.54
N LEU A 46 4.44 0.22 2.68
CA LEU A 46 3.87 1.02 3.78
C LEU A 46 3.60 2.47 3.38
N LEU A 47 4.40 3.03 2.45
CA LEU A 47 4.18 4.40 1.97
C LEU A 47 2.96 4.50 1.06
N THR A 48 2.66 3.46 0.28
CA THR A 48 1.52 3.46 -0.66
C THR A 48 0.18 3.46 0.06
N ASP A 49 0.13 2.91 1.28
CA ASP A 49 -1.06 2.95 2.11
C ASP A 49 -1.34 4.36 2.65
N PHE A 50 -0.28 5.14 2.81
CA PHE A 50 -0.35 6.47 3.41
C PHE A 50 -0.41 7.57 2.36
N PHE A 51 0.43 7.50 1.33
CA PHE A 51 0.54 8.52 0.29
C PHE A 51 -0.04 8.03 -1.03
N LYS A 52 -0.81 8.88 -1.69
CA LYS A 52 -1.30 8.61 -3.05
C LYS A 52 -0.49 9.35 -4.11
N ILE A 53 0.11 10.47 -3.71
CA ILE A 53 0.94 11.30 -4.58
C ILE A 53 2.33 11.45 -3.94
N ILE A 54 3.35 11.21 -4.73
CA ILE A 54 4.74 11.51 -4.38
C ILE A 54 5.25 12.58 -5.34
N VAL A 55 5.74 13.67 -4.79
CA VAL A 55 6.39 14.73 -5.56
C VAL A 55 7.91 14.57 -5.45
N LEU A 56 8.57 14.41 -6.59
CA LEU A 56 10.02 14.36 -6.70
C LEU A 56 10.54 15.76 -7.03
N SER A 57 11.18 16.39 -6.05
CA SER A 57 11.69 17.77 -6.17
C SER A 57 12.73 17.93 -7.28
N GLU A 58 12.81 19.12 -7.86
CA GLU A 58 13.85 19.52 -8.82
C GLU A 58 15.27 19.37 -8.25
N THR A 59 15.43 19.41 -6.92
CA THR A 59 16.71 19.25 -6.23
C THR A 59 17.31 17.85 -6.40
N LEU A 60 16.51 16.88 -6.82
CA LEU A 60 16.96 15.51 -7.09
C LEU A 60 17.59 15.39 -8.47
N THR A 61 18.71 14.72 -8.55
CA THR A 61 19.33 14.37 -9.83
C THR A 61 18.51 13.34 -10.60
N ASN A 62 18.65 13.29 -11.90
CA ASN A 62 17.96 12.29 -12.73
C ASN A 62 18.30 10.84 -12.33
N GLN A 63 19.51 10.59 -11.82
CA GLN A 63 19.89 9.26 -11.34
C GLN A 63 19.12 8.86 -10.09
N GLU A 64 18.95 9.80 -9.13
CA GLU A 64 18.18 9.57 -7.92
C GLU A 64 16.69 9.37 -8.24
N VAL A 65 16.15 10.17 -9.15
CA VAL A 65 14.78 9.98 -9.65
C VAL A 65 14.60 8.57 -10.24
N LEU A 66 15.53 8.11 -11.08
CA LEU A 66 15.45 6.76 -11.66
C LEU A 66 15.53 5.64 -10.61
N LEU A 67 16.31 5.84 -9.54
CA LEU A 67 16.37 4.88 -8.43
C LEU A 67 15.05 4.82 -7.68
N LEU A 68 14.44 5.98 -7.39
CA LEU A 68 13.14 6.06 -6.74
C LEU A 68 12.03 5.43 -7.58
N LEU A 69 11.98 5.75 -8.89
CA LEU A 69 10.99 5.16 -9.81
C LEU A 69 11.09 3.64 -9.87
N LYS A 70 12.32 3.08 -9.83
CA LYS A 70 12.50 1.62 -9.75
C LYS A 70 11.93 1.04 -8.46
N SER A 71 12.10 1.74 -7.33
CA SER A 71 11.58 1.31 -6.03
C SER A 71 10.06 1.37 -5.97
N PHE A 72 9.44 2.34 -6.64
CA PHE A 72 7.99 2.53 -6.69
C PHE A 72 7.29 1.69 -7.76
N LYS A 73 8.04 0.97 -8.60
CA LYS A 73 7.47 0.19 -9.70
C LYS A 73 6.50 -0.88 -9.21
N GLY A 74 5.28 -0.86 -9.75
CA GLY A 74 4.21 -1.80 -9.40
C GLY A 74 3.40 -1.39 -8.18
N GLN A 75 3.58 -0.16 -7.69
CA GLN A 75 2.78 0.42 -6.62
C GLN A 75 1.70 1.35 -7.20
N SER A 76 0.57 1.46 -6.51
CA SER A 76 -0.52 2.38 -6.87
C SER A 76 -0.23 3.81 -6.40
N LEU A 77 0.85 4.41 -6.93
CA LEU A 77 1.31 5.74 -6.62
C LEU A 77 1.26 6.63 -7.86
N SER A 78 0.83 7.86 -7.68
CA SER A 78 0.99 8.91 -8.70
C SER A 78 2.26 9.70 -8.40
N ILE A 79 3.19 9.69 -9.35
CA ILE A 79 4.50 10.32 -9.17
C ILE A 79 4.58 11.58 -10.01
N PHE A 80 4.73 12.71 -9.35
CA PHE A 80 4.87 14.02 -9.95
C PHE A 80 6.32 14.45 -9.90
N ARG A 81 6.78 15.14 -10.93
CA ARG A 81 8.15 15.67 -11.01
C ARG A 81 8.11 17.19 -11.01
N GLU A 82 8.69 17.81 -9.99
CA GLU A 82 8.94 19.25 -9.97
C GLU A 82 10.10 19.58 -10.90
N VAL A 83 9.93 20.65 -11.69
CA VAL A 83 10.93 21.16 -12.63
C VAL A 83 10.85 22.67 -12.72
N GLU A 84 11.96 23.31 -13.02
CA GLU A 84 11.99 24.75 -13.26
C GLU A 84 11.25 25.11 -14.56
N ARG A 85 11.41 24.29 -15.59
CA ARG A 85 10.75 24.44 -16.90
C ARG A 85 10.30 23.09 -17.44
N LEU A 86 9.18 23.09 -18.13
CA LEU A 86 8.66 21.88 -18.77
C LEU A 86 9.70 21.29 -19.74
N PRO A 87 10.02 20.01 -19.61
CA PRO A 87 10.86 19.31 -20.57
C PRO A 87 10.23 19.26 -21.97
N THR A 88 11.04 18.97 -22.97
CA THR A 88 10.53 18.75 -24.34
C THR A 88 9.55 17.57 -24.38
N LYS A 89 8.63 17.55 -25.35
CA LYS A 89 7.66 16.45 -25.49
C LYS A 89 8.30 15.06 -25.55
N LYS A 90 9.48 14.95 -26.17
CA LYS A 90 10.25 13.69 -26.23
C LYS A 90 10.77 13.26 -24.86
N GLU A 91 11.25 14.21 -24.05
CA GLU A 91 11.72 13.95 -22.69
C GLU A 91 10.54 13.60 -21.79
N GLN A 92 9.43 14.34 -21.90
CA GLN A 92 8.21 14.02 -21.14
C GLN A 92 7.77 12.58 -21.42
N GLN A 93 7.66 12.17 -22.69
CA GLN A 93 7.30 10.82 -23.05
C GLN A 93 8.25 9.78 -22.46
N LEU A 94 9.55 10.01 -22.55
CA LEU A 94 10.56 9.11 -21.98
C LEU A 94 10.43 8.93 -20.46
N TRP A 95 10.11 9.99 -19.75
CA TRP A 95 9.95 9.97 -18.30
C TRP A 95 8.59 9.38 -17.89
N THR A 96 7.54 9.59 -18.68
CA THR A 96 6.23 8.94 -18.49
C THR A 96 6.35 7.42 -18.62
N GLU A 97 7.07 6.92 -19.61
CA GLU A 97 7.38 5.48 -19.75
C GLU A 97 8.16 4.91 -18.56
N ARG A 98 8.89 5.77 -17.82
CA ARG A 98 9.63 5.40 -16.61
C ARG A 98 8.82 5.50 -15.33
N GLY A 99 7.61 6.10 -15.39
CA GLY A 99 6.69 6.18 -14.26
C GLY A 99 6.42 7.57 -13.71
N ILE A 100 6.84 8.66 -14.38
CA ILE A 100 6.38 10.01 -14.04
C ILE A 100 4.96 10.21 -14.62
N ASN A 101 4.02 10.62 -13.79
CA ASN A 101 2.65 10.87 -14.19
C ASN A 101 2.42 12.30 -14.59
N GLU A 102 2.97 13.26 -13.82
CA GLU A 102 2.74 14.69 -14.06
C GLU A 102 3.98 15.54 -13.78
N TRP A 103 3.95 16.77 -14.29
CA TRP A 103 5.02 17.75 -14.19
C TRP A 103 4.52 18.98 -13.43
N LEU A 104 5.17 19.32 -12.34
CA LEU A 104 4.92 20.53 -11.58
C LEU A 104 5.96 21.58 -11.95
N VAL A 105 5.51 22.69 -12.52
CA VAL A 105 6.37 23.84 -12.79
C VAL A 105 6.23 24.84 -11.65
N LYS A 106 7.32 25.48 -11.28
CA LYS A 106 7.41 26.32 -10.08
C LYS A 106 6.43 27.50 -10.06
N ASP A 107 6.05 28.02 -11.22
CA ASP A 107 5.18 29.18 -11.36
C ASP A 107 3.72 28.78 -11.72
N MET A 108 3.32 27.55 -11.51
CA MET A 108 1.94 27.11 -11.76
C MET A 108 0.96 27.86 -10.87
N MET A 109 -0.17 28.27 -11.47
CA MET A 109 -1.26 28.87 -10.71
C MET A 109 -1.95 27.82 -9.83
N LEU A 110 -2.55 28.28 -8.73
CA LEU A 110 -3.23 27.40 -7.78
C LEU A 110 -4.37 26.60 -8.44
N GLU A 111 -5.05 27.22 -9.41
CA GLU A 111 -6.12 26.60 -10.20
C GLU A 111 -5.58 25.44 -11.06
N GLU A 112 -4.44 25.61 -11.70
CA GLU A 112 -3.80 24.58 -12.52
C GLU A 112 -3.37 23.38 -11.67
N ILE A 113 -2.82 23.67 -10.47
CA ILE A 113 -2.45 22.64 -9.50
C ILE A 113 -3.71 21.89 -9.03
N ARG A 114 -4.82 22.60 -8.79
CA ARG A 114 -6.10 21.99 -8.39
C ARG A 114 -6.62 21.06 -9.48
N GLU A 115 -6.74 21.52 -10.71
CA GLU A 115 -7.22 20.73 -11.85
C GLU A 115 -6.37 19.46 -12.05
N MET A 116 -5.04 19.61 -11.92
CA MET A 116 -4.12 18.47 -12.00
C MET A 116 -4.39 17.48 -10.87
N LEU A 117 -4.54 17.94 -9.63
CA LEU A 117 -4.76 17.07 -8.46
C LEU A 117 -6.12 16.37 -8.51
N ASP A 118 -7.18 17.06 -8.98
CA ASP A 118 -8.52 16.49 -9.09
C ASP A 118 -8.51 15.25 -9.99
N GLY A 119 -7.74 15.25 -11.07
CA GLY A 119 -7.54 14.09 -11.94
C GLY A 119 -6.91 12.86 -11.25
N TYR A 120 -6.21 13.05 -10.13
CA TYR A 120 -5.53 11.96 -9.40
C TYR A 120 -6.18 11.63 -8.06
N ILE A 121 -6.87 12.57 -7.43
CA ILE A 121 -7.50 12.40 -6.13
C ILE A 121 -8.94 11.95 -6.27
N ASP A 122 -9.69 12.49 -7.24
CA ASP A 122 -11.06 12.05 -7.55
C ASP A 122 -11.10 10.70 -8.27
N SER A 123 -10.10 10.38 -9.09
CA SER A 123 -10.01 9.03 -9.67
C SER A 123 -9.87 7.93 -8.62
N SER A 124 -9.49 8.27 -7.39
CA SER A 124 -9.58 7.34 -6.24
C SER A 124 -11.02 7.18 -5.73
N LYS A 125 -11.93 8.13 -6.01
CA LYS A 125 -13.37 8.00 -5.71
C LYS A 125 -14.15 7.44 -6.90
N GLU A 126 -13.79 7.78 -8.12
CA GLU A 126 -14.47 7.28 -9.33
C GLU A 126 -14.04 5.86 -9.70
N ARG A 127 -12.85 5.39 -9.32
CA ARG A 127 -12.51 3.96 -9.40
C ARG A 127 -13.37 3.08 -8.50
N GLN A 128 -14.17 3.67 -7.59
CA GLN A 128 -15.17 2.95 -6.81
C GLN A 128 -16.56 2.93 -7.46
N ILE A 129 -16.77 3.62 -8.59
CA ILE A 129 -18.13 3.78 -9.17
C ILE A 129 -18.30 3.23 -10.60
N PHE A 130 -17.26 3.03 -11.39
CA PHE A 130 -17.39 2.55 -12.78
C PHE A 130 -16.39 1.45 -13.15
N THR A 131 -16.62 0.27 -12.64
CA THR A 131 -16.38 -1.02 -13.31
C THR A 131 -17.23 -2.08 -12.63
N GLU A 132 -18.53 -2.04 -12.87
CA GLU A 132 -19.36 -3.23 -12.83
C GLU A 132 -19.18 -3.93 -14.19
N GLU A 133 -18.10 -4.69 -14.29
CA GLU A 133 -17.99 -5.88 -15.13
C GLU A 133 -16.80 -6.68 -14.60
N GLU A 134 -17.11 -7.68 -13.77
CA GLU A 134 -16.40 -8.93 -13.51
C GLU A 134 -14.85 -8.91 -13.44
N GLU A 135 -14.26 -8.21 -12.46
CA GLU A 135 -13.09 -8.73 -11.74
C GLU A 135 -13.29 -8.46 -10.25
N ASN A 136 -13.48 -9.53 -9.51
CA ASN A 136 -13.67 -9.59 -8.07
C ASN A 136 -12.48 -8.87 -7.39
N GLU A 137 -12.61 -7.57 -7.07
CA GLU A 137 -11.56 -6.80 -6.40
C GLU A 137 -11.27 -7.43 -5.04
N LYS A 138 -10.16 -8.15 -4.97
CA LYS A 138 -9.69 -8.75 -3.73
C LYS A 138 -9.33 -7.65 -2.75
N ARG A 139 -9.95 -7.66 -1.57
CA ARG A 139 -9.61 -6.76 -0.48
C ARG A 139 -8.21 -7.06 0.05
N SER A 140 -7.44 -6.04 0.39
CA SER A 140 -6.16 -6.25 1.05
C SER A 140 -6.35 -6.85 2.45
N LEU A 141 -5.50 -7.79 2.84
CA LEU A 141 -5.48 -8.36 4.18
C LEU A 141 -5.26 -7.28 5.26
N SER A 142 -4.52 -6.22 4.94
CA SER A 142 -4.25 -5.08 5.81
C SER A 142 -5.47 -4.19 6.04
N SER A 143 -6.44 -4.20 5.12
CA SER A 143 -7.68 -3.43 5.26
C SER A 143 -8.68 -4.01 6.26
N LEU A 144 -8.47 -5.26 6.69
CA LEU A 144 -9.30 -5.92 7.68
C LEU A 144 -9.00 -5.39 9.08
N ALA A 145 -10.04 -5.03 9.83
CA ALA A 145 -9.90 -4.55 11.20
C ALA A 145 -9.50 -5.68 12.17
N LEU A 146 -8.26 -6.14 12.09
CA LEU A 146 -7.69 -7.25 12.85
C LEU A 146 -6.67 -6.74 13.88
N ASN A 147 -6.54 -7.46 15.01
CA ASN A 147 -5.40 -7.21 15.88
C ASN A 147 -4.13 -7.91 15.35
N SER A 148 -2.97 -7.56 15.91
CA SER A 148 -1.67 -8.06 15.46
C SER A 148 -1.55 -9.59 15.43
N THR A 149 -2.12 -10.28 16.41
CA THR A 149 -2.10 -11.75 16.49
C THR A 149 -3.01 -12.37 15.41
N GLN A 150 -4.19 -11.79 15.19
CA GLN A 150 -5.13 -12.22 14.15
C GLN A 150 -4.56 -12.02 12.76
N LEU A 151 -3.95 -10.86 12.52
CA LEU A 151 -3.28 -10.55 11.26
C LEU A 151 -2.11 -11.51 11.02
N ARG A 152 -1.25 -11.72 12.01
CA ARG A 152 -0.12 -12.65 11.92
C ARG A 152 -0.57 -14.08 11.62
N PHE A 153 -1.66 -14.54 12.22
CA PHE A 153 -2.24 -15.87 11.94
C PHE A 153 -2.62 -16.01 10.46
N LEU A 154 -3.35 -15.04 9.89
CA LEU A 154 -3.73 -15.06 8.48
C LEU A 154 -2.53 -14.93 7.55
N GLN A 155 -1.55 -14.10 7.87
CA GLN A 155 -0.32 -13.96 7.10
C GLN A 155 0.48 -15.26 7.03
N ILE A 156 0.55 -16.01 8.13
CA ILE A 156 1.22 -17.32 8.18
C ILE A 156 0.48 -18.29 7.23
N LEU A 157 -0.84 -18.42 7.35
CA LEU A 157 -1.62 -19.31 6.47
C LEU A 157 -1.58 -18.86 5.01
N TYR A 158 -1.58 -17.56 4.76
CA TYR A 158 -1.54 -17.02 3.40
C TYR A 158 -0.21 -17.31 2.70
N ARG A 159 0.90 -17.24 3.45
CA ARG A 159 2.24 -17.53 2.92
C ARG A 159 2.39 -19.01 2.51
N GLU A 160 1.83 -19.90 3.29
CA GLU A 160 1.89 -21.33 3.02
C GLU A 160 0.84 -21.82 2.00
N HIS A 161 0.03 -20.89 1.49
CA HIS A 161 -1.00 -21.05 0.45
C HIS A 161 -1.84 -22.34 0.61
N ASP A 162 -1.47 -23.44 -0.08
CA ASP A 162 -2.23 -24.68 -0.09
C ASP A 162 -1.82 -25.67 1.02
N GLN A 163 -0.84 -25.33 1.84
CA GLN A 163 -0.36 -26.23 2.87
C GLN A 163 -1.18 -26.15 4.15
N ILE A 164 -1.33 -27.29 4.80
CA ILE A 164 -1.98 -27.36 6.10
C ILE A 164 -0.92 -27.12 7.17
N ILE A 165 -1.14 -26.12 8.01
CA ILE A 165 -0.26 -25.85 9.15
C ILE A 165 -0.82 -26.54 10.38
N SER A 166 -0.03 -27.40 11.00
CA SER A 166 -0.45 -28.09 12.21
C SER A 166 -0.72 -27.11 13.35
N ARG A 167 -1.57 -27.52 14.28
CA ARG A 167 -1.94 -26.67 15.42
C ARG A 167 -0.74 -26.35 16.31
N GLU A 168 0.13 -27.31 16.51
CA GLU A 168 1.39 -27.18 17.27
C GLU A 168 2.32 -26.18 16.57
N LYS A 169 2.51 -26.35 15.26
CA LYS A 169 3.35 -25.47 14.46
C LYS A 169 2.82 -24.03 14.44
N MET A 170 1.50 -23.86 14.36
CA MET A 170 0.87 -22.56 14.44
C MET A 170 1.11 -21.88 15.81
N CYS A 171 1.05 -22.63 16.91
CA CYS A 171 1.37 -22.10 18.24
C CYS A 171 2.83 -21.62 18.32
N GLU A 172 3.77 -22.40 17.77
CA GLU A 172 5.19 -22.00 17.70
C GLU A 172 5.38 -20.70 16.91
N LEU A 173 4.76 -20.62 15.73
CA LEU A 173 4.90 -19.45 14.84
C LEU A 173 4.25 -18.17 15.39
N LEU A 174 3.15 -18.30 16.15
CA LEU A 174 2.42 -17.17 16.73
C LEU A 174 3.03 -16.67 18.04
N TRP A 175 3.39 -17.59 18.93
CA TRP A 175 3.72 -17.26 20.32
C TRP A 175 5.12 -17.71 20.76
N GLU A 176 5.89 -18.34 19.86
CA GLU A 176 7.23 -18.90 20.16
C GLU A 176 7.18 -19.89 21.34
N ARG A 177 6.05 -20.60 21.45
CA ARG A 177 5.76 -21.54 22.55
C ARG A 177 5.28 -22.88 22.00
N PRO A 178 5.62 -23.99 22.67
CA PRO A 178 5.16 -25.31 22.24
C PRO A 178 3.63 -25.42 22.30
N GLY A 179 3.07 -26.28 21.46
CA GLY A 179 1.64 -26.57 21.38
C GLY A 179 1.13 -27.40 22.56
N ASN A 180 1.15 -26.84 23.78
CA ASN A 180 0.53 -27.49 24.94
C ASN A 180 -1.01 -27.32 24.94
N ALA A 181 -1.72 -28.05 25.81
CA ALA A 181 -3.20 -28.02 25.85
C ALA A 181 -3.77 -26.60 26.01
N SER A 182 -3.13 -25.74 26.79
CA SER A 182 -3.55 -24.35 27.01
C SER A 182 -3.40 -23.52 25.71
N ASN A 183 -2.25 -23.60 25.06
CA ASN A 183 -1.97 -22.86 23.81
C ASN A 183 -2.86 -23.36 22.67
N LEU A 184 -3.13 -24.65 22.58
CA LEU A 184 -4.07 -25.22 21.61
C LEU A 184 -5.51 -24.78 21.84
N SER A 185 -5.92 -24.60 23.09
CA SER A 185 -7.23 -24.02 23.43
C SER A 185 -7.32 -22.54 23.06
N GLN A 186 -6.28 -21.76 23.36
CA GLN A 186 -6.16 -20.38 22.92
C GLN A 186 -6.24 -20.25 21.40
N LEU A 187 -5.53 -21.10 20.67
CA LEU A 187 -5.56 -21.13 19.22
C LEU A 187 -6.97 -21.38 18.68
N SER A 188 -7.69 -22.33 19.27
CA SER A 188 -9.07 -22.62 18.88
C SER A 188 -10.02 -21.44 19.13
N CYS A 189 -9.87 -20.74 20.25
CA CYS A 189 -10.61 -19.50 20.53
C CYS A 189 -10.25 -18.39 19.53
N LEU A 190 -8.96 -18.21 19.21
CA LEU A 190 -8.50 -17.26 18.23
C LEU A 190 -9.15 -17.49 16.86
N VAL A 191 -9.13 -18.74 16.37
CA VAL A 191 -9.72 -19.12 15.08
C VAL A 191 -11.22 -18.89 15.06
N LYS A 192 -11.93 -19.25 16.14
CA LYS A 192 -13.38 -19.00 16.26
C LYS A 192 -13.72 -17.52 16.17
N LEU A 193 -13.01 -16.68 16.93
CA LEU A 193 -13.21 -15.23 16.92
C LEU A 193 -12.83 -14.63 15.57
N LEU A 194 -11.77 -15.12 14.95
CA LEU A 194 -11.30 -14.63 13.66
C LEU A 194 -12.29 -14.95 12.54
N ARG A 195 -12.83 -16.16 12.49
CA ARG A 195 -13.91 -16.51 11.54
C ARG A 195 -15.11 -15.58 11.67
N LYS A 196 -15.59 -15.38 12.91
CA LYS A 196 -16.68 -14.44 13.16
C LYS A 196 -16.35 -13.05 12.65
N LYS A 197 -15.15 -12.55 12.95
CA LYS A 197 -14.73 -11.20 12.60
C LYS A 197 -14.54 -11.00 11.09
N LEU A 198 -14.08 -12.02 10.36
CA LEU A 198 -14.01 -12.03 8.91
C LEU A 198 -15.40 -11.96 8.28
N ASN A 199 -16.33 -12.76 8.77
CA ASN A 199 -17.72 -12.76 8.33
C ASN A 199 -18.39 -11.40 8.59
N ASP A 200 -18.21 -10.83 9.80
CA ASP A 200 -18.75 -9.51 10.18
C ASP A 200 -18.20 -8.38 9.28
N GLN A 201 -17.05 -8.58 8.63
CA GLN A 201 -16.44 -7.64 7.68
C GLN A 201 -16.74 -7.99 6.21
N GLY A 202 -17.66 -8.93 5.96
CA GLY A 202 -18.11 -9.28 4.62
C GLY A 202 -17.15 -10.18 3.83
N VAL A 203 -16.27 -10.92 4.51
CA VAL A 203 -15.50 -12.01 3.87
C VAL A 203 -16.40 -13.25 3.86
N GLU A 204 -16.99 -13.52 2.72
CA GLU A 204 -18.02 -14.55 2.56
C GLU A 204 -17.43 -15.97 2.55
N GLY A 205 -18.21 -16.90 3.07
CA GLY A 205 -17.86 -18.32 3.09
C GLY A 205 -16.95 -18.75 4.24
N GLU A 206 -16.54 -20.00 4.23
CA GLU A 206 -15.62 -20.55 5.24
C GLU A 206 -14.18 -20.17 4.93
N SER A 207 -13.73 -19.01 5.45
CA SER A 207 -12.41 -18.43 5.16
C SER A 207 -11.24 -19.30 5.66
N ILE A 208 -11.38 -19.86 6.88
CA ILE A 208 -10.36 -20.68 7.52
C ILE A 208 -10.91 -22.11 7.65
N LEU A 209 -10.32 -23.04 6.95
CA LEU A 209 -10.69 -24.46 7.02
C LEU A 209 -9.96 -25.15 8.18
N THR A 210 -10.71 -25.96 8.93
CA THR A 210 -10.12 -26.91 9.90
C THR A 210 -10.01 -28.25 9.22
N VAL A 211 -8.79 -28.74 9.03
CA VAL A 211 -8.53 -30.09 8.54
C VAL A 211 -8.36 -30.99 9.77
N TRP A 212 -9.30 -31.88 9.95
CA TRP A 212 -9.40 -32.68 11.16
C TRP A 212 -8.13 -33.53 11.40
N GLY A 213 -7.58 -33.43 12.60
CA GLY A 213 -6.33 -34.12 12.96
C GLY A 213 -5.06 -33.55 12.34
N GLN A 214 -5.14 -32.55 11.45
CA GLN A 214 -3.97 -32.01 10.75
C GLN A 214 -3.71 -30.55 11.12
N GLY A 215 -4.72 -29.66 11.09
CA GLY A 215 -4.49 -28.24 11.40
C GLY A 215 -5.43 -27.28 10.69
N TYR A 216 -4.89 -26.17 10.23
CA TYR A 216 -5.62 -25.11 9.56
C TYR A 216 -5.03 -24.77 8.20
N ARG A 217 -5.88 -24.36 7.27
CA ARG A 217 -5.52 -23.73 6.00
C ARG A 217 -6.55 -22.67 5.61
N LEU A 218 -6.21 -21.81 4.67
CA LEU A 218 -7.20 -20.90 4.06
C LEU A 218 -7.98 -21.61 2.95
N SER A 219 -9.19 -21.16 2.70
CA SER A 219 -10.01 -21.66 1.62
C SER A 219 -9.70 -20.94 0.31
N ASP A 220 -10.05 -21.56 -0.82
CA ASP A 220 -9.94 -20.93 -2.14
C ASP A 220 -10.82 -19.67 -2.25
N THR A 221 -11.98 -19.68 -1.55
CA THR A 221 -12.88 -18.52 -1.48
C THR A 221 -12.22 -17.35 -0.77
N PHE A 222 -11.38 -17.56 0.24
CA PHE A 222 -10.61 -16.52 0.88
C PHE A 222 -9.60 -15.89 -0.08
N PHE A 223 -8.86 -16.69 -0.85
CA PHE A 223 -7.88 -16.20 -1.83
C PHE A 223 -8.54 -15.47 -3.02
N LYS A 224 -9.82 -15.75 -3.30
CA LYS A 224 -10.58 -15.01 -4.30
C LYS A 224 -11.00 -13.61 -3.82
N GLN A 225 -11.24 -13.44 -2.52
CA GLN A 225 -11.75 -12.21 -1.92
C GLN A 225 -10.64 -11.35 -1.29
N ILE A 226 -9.57 -11.97 -0.82
CA ILE A 226 -8.50 -11.30 -0.09
C ILE A 226 -7.17 -11.46 -0.82
N THR A 227 -6.45 -10.36 -0.92
CA THR A 227 -5.04 -10.33 -1.35
C THR A 227 -4.15 -9.89 -0.19
N THR A 228 -2.90 -10.31 -0.19
CA THR A 228 -1.88 -9.74 0.69
C THR A 228 -0.83 -9.09 -0.17
N GLU A 229 -0.34 -7.94 0.26
CA GLU A 229 0.75 -7.22 -0.40
C GLU A 229 2.12 -7.86 -0.13
N ILE A 230 2.15 -8.95 0.63
CA ILE A 230 3.38 -9.73 0.88
C ILE A 230 3.66 -10.57 -0.38
N LYS A 231 4.28 -9.96 -1.38
CA LYS A 231 5.00 -10.75 -2.39
C LYS A 231 6.27 -11.29 -1.76
N ILE A 232 6.40 -12.63 -1.79
CA ILE A 232 7.58 -13.43 -1.46
C ILE A 232 8.82 -12.90 -2.16
#